data_2911d73f59b7c73606f8d1d0a1add10a
#
_entry.id   2911d73f59b7c73606f8d1d0a1add10a
#
_cell.length_a   1.000
_cell.length_b   1.000
_cell.length_c   1.000
_cell.angle_alpha   90.00
_cell.angle_beta   90.00
_cell.angle_gamma   90.00
#
_symmetry.space_group_name_H-M   'P 1'
#
loop_
_entity.id
_entity.type
_entity.pdbx_description
1 polymer ?
#
loop_
_entity_poly.entity_id
_entity_poly.type
_entity_poly.pdbx_seq_one_letter_code
_entity_poly.pdbx_strand_id
1 'polypeptide(L)'
;MVLGVASDEITPLSNKISNMSRKYKKRTTKKDKSPPMDREKMRGLLAKLLLVDKAKHILLNLPTGFGKSALAIEVINSIPDIKSVLLLVNEVGHGKNWEVEFEKFLRKEGVECETYCYHSMHKLAGKEYDLIIADEAHHLVSDKRKEAFMDLKSTYTVFLSATLKEDEILLLKHFRPELQKLKVTLRNAIKAGVLPKPEIWVMHSRLDNKVANQVIKVVRDPNKPFTVKAGYDKRFYWISKEHNPSANVLISCTERQYYDYIESRVSWAKDMYDKQGTEYSKQVYLNACIDRKKILGEIKTSRIKNITDRIRAKGKRFVCFVSSIEQADALNHECSIHSKKKNNQAILDNFNNGQTDEIFAVGMLQEGYNLFDCEVGVISQLDAGERGVIQKVGRVLRHDKPLVVILCIDNTRDEDFLKSALEVIGDSQKVYHSR
;
A
#
# COMPACT_ATOMS: atom_id res chain seq x y z
N MET A 1 15.77 -45.12 49.69
CA MET A 1 15.00 -45.45 48.48
C MET A 1 15.02 -44.26 47.54
N VAL A 2 15.87 -44.32 46.55
CA VAL A 2 16.04 -43.31 45.52
C VAL A 2 15.33 -43.86 44.29
N LEU A 3 14.29 -43.18 43.85
CA LEU A 3 13.66 -43.47 42.53
C LEU A 3 14.21 -42.49 41.52
N GLY A 4 14.97 -43.02 40.57
CA GLY A 4 15.43 -42.31 39.41
C GLY A 4 14.25 -42.01 38.45
N VAL A 5 14.26 -40.81 37.93
CA VAL A 5 13.40 -40.42 36.78
C VAL A 5 14.30 -40.26 35.57
N ALA A 6 13.94 -41.00 34.54
CA ALA A 6 14.62 -41.10 33.28
C ALA A 6 14.68 -39.71 32.55
N SER A 7 15.85 -39.48 31.98
CA SER A 7 16.11 -38.40 31.05
C SER A 7 15.69 -38.85 29.66
N ASP A 8 14.50 -38.43 29.16
CA ASP A 8 14.11 -38.60 27.80
C ASP A 8 14.15 -37.28 27.03
N GLU A 9 15.08 -37.21 26.11
CA GLU A 9 15.12 -36.57 24.81
C GLU A 9 14.40 -35.23 24.64
N ILE A 10 15.13 -34.17 24.90
CA ILE A 10 14.86 -32.85 24.30
C ILE A 10 15.59 -32.78 22.96
N THR A 11 14.94 -33.25 21.91
CA THR A 11 15.38 -32.99 20.53
C THR A 11 15.21 -31.49 20.23
N PRO A 12 16.25 -30.78 19.79
CA PRO A 12 16.16 -29.31 19.70
C PRO A 12 15.18 -28.87 18.62
N LEU A 13 14.17 -28.10 19.00
CA LEU A 13 13.27 -27.36 18.11
C LEU A 13 14.00 -26.43 17.12
N SER A 14 15.29 -26.15 17.36
CA SER A 14 16.14 -25.32 16.50
C SER A 14 16.27 -25.82 15.05
N ASN A 15 16.27 -27.14 14.84
CA ASN A 15 16.39 -27.71 13.50
C ASN A 15 15.11 -27.65 12.66
N LYS A 16 13.95 -27.56 13.29
CA LYS A 16 12.67 -27.35 12.56
C LYS A 16 12.50 -25.88 12.12
N ILE A 17 12.97 -24.93 12.92
CA ILE A 17 12.87 -23.49 12.61
C ILE A 17 13.89 -23.11 11.52
N SER A 18 15.10 -23.69 11.50
CA SER A 18 16.07 -23.45 10.43
C SER A 18 15.62 -23.99 9.08
N ASN A 19 14.86 -25.06 9.04
CA ASN A 19 14.28 -25.64 7.82
C ASN A 19 13.06 -24.85 7.33
N MET A 20 12.28 -24.19 8.20
CA MET A 20 11.22 -23.29 7.80
C MET A 20 11.77 -21.96 7.24
N SER A 21 12.84 -21.40 7.81
CA SER A 21 13.48 -20.18 7.29
C SER A 21 14.16 -20.43 5.93
N ARG A 22 14.67 -21.63 5.66
CA ARG A 22 15.20 -22.03 4.35
C ARG A 22 14.12 -22.22 3.27
N LYS A 23 12.90 -22.62 3.64
CA LYS A 23 11.76 -22.69 2.69
C LYS A 23 11.25 -21.32 2.26
N TYR A 24 11.40 -20.29 3.06
CA TYR A 24 11.03 -18.92 2.68
C TYR A 24 12.06 -18.21 1.76
N LYS A 25 13.30 -18.71 1.67
CA LYS A 25 14.37 -18.11 0.85
C LYS A 25 14.37 -18.48 -0.63
N LYS A 26 13.44 -19.32 -1.12
CA LYS A 26 13.33 -19.67 -2.55
C LYS A 26 11.89 -19.67 -3.02
N ARG A 27 11.18 -18.53 -2.89
CA ARG A 27 10.18 -18.19 -3.89
C ARG A 27 10.92 -17.47 -5.01
N THR A 28 11.53 -18.22 -5.90
CA THR A 28 11.75 -17.76 -7.27
C THR A 28 10.37 -17.37 -7.78
N THR A 29 10.17 -16.07 -8.02
CA THR A 29 8.97 -15.56 -8.69
C THR A 29 8.83 -16.37 -9.97
N LYS A 30 7.83 -17.26 -10.03
CA LYS A 30 7.47 -17.93 -11.30
C LYS A 30 7.18 -16.77 -12.25
N LYS A 31 8.02 -16.60 -13.29
CA LYS A 31 7.76 -15.62 -14.35
C LYS A 31 6.32 -15.84 -14.78
N ASP A 32 5.49 -14.84 -14.62
CA ASP A 32 4.10 -14.89 -15.06
C ASP A 32 4.11 -15.15 -16.56
N LYS A 33 3.79 -16.36 -16.96
CA LYS A 33 3.77 -16.82 -18.36
C LYS A 33 2.40 -16.61 -19.01
N SER A 34 1.46 -15.99 -18.29
CA SER A 34 0.12 -15.72 -18.83
C SER A 34 0.22 -14.88 -20.10
N PRO A 35 -0.57 -15.18 -21.13
CA PRO A 35 -0.59 -14.36 -22.33
C PRO A 35 -1.03 -12.92 -22.03
N PRO A 36 -0.61 -11.95 -22.83
CA PRO A 36 -1.06 -10.57 -22.67
C PRO A 36 -2.60 -10.50 -22.70
N MET A 37 -3.16 -9.79 -21.74
CA MET A 37 -4.60 -9.66 -21.54
C MET A 37 -5.01 -8.20 -21.76
N ASP A 38 -5.69 -7.93 -22.88
CA ASP A 38 -6.29 -6.63 -23.17
C ASP A 38 -7.73 -6.53 -22.64
N ARG A 39 -8.32 -5.32 -22.78
CA ARG A 39 -9.67 -5.05 -22.25
C ARG A 39 -10.74 -5.82 -23.01
N GLU A 40 -10.58 -6.05 -24.29
CA GLU A 40 -11.56 -6.77 -25.15
C GLU A 40 -11.58 -8.24 -24.78
N LYS A 41 -10.43 -8.90 -24.70
CA LYS A 41 -10.32 -10.27 -24.22
C LYS A 41 -10.89 -10.43 -22.80
N MET A 42 -10.66 -9.44 -21.93
CA MET A 42 -11.23 -9.45 -20.59
C MET A 42 -12.76 -9.38 -20.60
N ARG A 43 -13.34 -8.52 -21.43
CA ARG A 43 -14.80 -8.47 -21.62
C ARG A 43 -15.34 -9.78 -22.17
N GLY A 44 -14.67 -10.39 -23.14
CA GLY A 44 -15.04 -11.71 -23.67
C GLY A 44 -15.03 -12.81 -22.61
N LEU A 45 -14.01 -12.84 -21.72
CA LEU A 45 -13.95 -13.77 -20.61
C LEU A 45 -15.05 -13.50 -19.59
N LEU A 46 -15.32 -12.24 -19.25
CA LEU A 46 -16.40 -11.87 -18.36
C LEU A 46 -17.75 -12.29 -18.91
N ALA A 47 -18.02 -12.02 -20.18
CA ALA A 47 -19.25 -12.44 -20.86
C ALA A 47 -19.40 -13.96 -20.85
N LYS A 48 -18.33 -14.71 -21.11
CA LYS A 48 -18.35 -16.18 -21.00
C LYS A 48 -18.73 -16.64 -19.60
N LEU A 49 -18.10 -16.10 -18.56
CA LEU A 49 -18.41 -16.44 -17.17
C LEU A 49 -19.88 -16.17 -16.83
N LEU A 50 -20.43 -15.04 -17.28
CA LEU A 50 -21.80 -14.65 -16.97
C LEU A 50 -22.84 -15.44 -17.76
N LEU A 51 -22.65 -15.55 -19.08
CA LEU A 51 -23.68 -16.07 -20.00
C LEU A 51 -23.58 -17.59 -20.21
N VAL A 52 -22.37 -18.13 -20.22
CA VAL A 52 -22.14 -19.57 -20.46
C VAL A 52 -22.00 -20.32 -19.15
N ASP A 53 -21.06 -19.88 -18.31
CA ASP A 53 -20.74 -20.59 -17.06
C ASP A 53 -21.72 -20.23 -15.92
N LYS A 54 -22.64 -19.28 -16.14
CA LYS A 54 -23.68 -18.81 -15.18
C LYS A 54 -23.10 -18.40 -13.83
N ALA A 55 -21.90 -17.82 -13.83
CA ALA A 55 -21.21 -17.40 -12.61
C ALA A 55 -21.99 -16.29 -11.89
N LYS A 56 -22.33 -16.51 -10.64
CA LYS A 56 -23.04 -15.55 -9.79
C LYS A 56 -22.07 -14.64 -9.02
N HIS A 57 -20.88 -15.13 -8.70
CA HIS A 57 -19.91 -14.44 -7.88
C HIS A 57 -18.56 -14.34 -8.60
N ILE A 58 -18.07 -13.12 -8.81
CA ILE A 58 -16.87 -12.86 -9.63
C ILE A 58 -15.91 -11.96 -8.84
N LEU A 59 -14.62 -12.33 -8.87
CA LEU A 59 -13.53 -11.49 -8.41
C LEU A 59 -12.77 -10.94 -9.63
N LEU A 60 -12.81 -9.62 -9.79
CA LEU A 60 -11.99 -8.89 -10.75
C LEU A 60 -10.72 -8.37 -10.04
N ASN A 61 -9.66 -9.19 -10.08
CA ASN A 61 -8.35 -8.83 -9.50
C ASN A 61 -7.47 -8.20 -10.60
N LEU A 62 -7.66 -6.90 -10.82
CA LEU A 62 -7.11 -6.16 -11.95
C LEU A 62 -6.36 -4.91 -11.49
N PRO A 63 -5.22 -4.52 -12.10
CA PRO A 63 -4.46 -3.37 -11.67
C PRO A 63 -5.25 -2.07 -11.84
N THR A 64 -4.85 -1.04 -11.10
CA THR A 64 -5.41 0.32 -11.22
C THR A 64 -5.27 0.81 -12.66
N GLY A 65 -6.31 1.44 -13.21
CA GLY A 65 -6.32 1.93 -14.60
C GLY A 65 -6.73 0.88 -15.66
N PHE A 66 -6.90 -0.40 -15.30
CA PHE A 66 -7.35 -1.44 -16.22
C PHE A 66 -8.81 -1.26 -16.67
N GLY A 67 -9.66 -0.62 -15.86
CA GLY A 67 -11.09 -0.43 -16.11
C GLY A 67 -12.00 -1.33 -15.28
N LYS A 68 -11.65 -1.57 -14.00
CA LYS A 68 -12.44 -2.38 -13.05
C LYS A 68 -13.90 -1.94 -12.95
N SER A 69 -14.13 -0.63 -12.77
CA SER A 69 -15.49 -0.07 -12.63
C SER A 69 -16.33 -0.31 -13.89
N ALA A 70 -15.76 -0.05 -15.06
CA ALA A 70 -16.46 -0.30 -16.34
C ALA A 70 -16.83 -1.78 -16.53
N LEU A 71 -15.95 -2.71 -16.12
CA LEU A 71 -16.24 -4.15 -16.17
C LEU A 71 -17.32 -4.57 -15.16
N ALA A 72 -17.33 -3.96 -13.96
CA ALA A 72 -18.38 -4.22 -12.98
C ALA A 72 -19.75 -3.70 -13.47
N ILE A 73 -19.79 -2.52 -14.12
CA ILE A 73 -21.01 -1.98 -14.73
C ILE A 73 -21.46 -2.84 -15.91
N GLU A 74 -20.52 -3.45 -16.66
CA GLU A 74 -20.86 -4.38 -17.73
C GLU A 74 -21.61 -5.63 -17.20
N VAL A 75 -21.36 -6.06 -15.95
CA VAL A 75 -22.16 -7.13 -15.31
C VAL A 75 -23.62 -6.69 -15.18
N ILE A 76 -23.88 -5.45 -14.78
CA ILE A 76 -25.24 -4.90 -14.67
C ILE A 76 -25.92 -4.89 -16.03
N ASN A 77 -25.20 -4.41 -17.06
CA ASN A 77 -25.73 -4.33 -18.43
C ASN A 77 -26.02 -5.70 -19.04
N SER A 78 -25.25 -6.74 -18.65
CA SER A 78 -25.31 -8.08 -19.25
C SER A 78 -26.36 -8.99 -18.64
N ILE A 79 -26.83 -8.70 -17.42
CA ILE A 79 -27.79 -9.55 -16.69
C ILE A 79 -29.16 -8.85 -16.64
N PRO A 80 -30.20 -9.39 -17.33
CA PRO A 80 -31.52 -8.74 -17.39
C PRO A 80 -32.20 -8.54 -16.04
N ASP A 81 -32.01 -9.47 -15.09
CA ASP A 81 -32.75 -9.52 -13.83
C ASP A 81 -32.19 -8.56 -12.76
N ILE A 82 -31.06 -7.90 -12.97
CA ILE A 82 -30.50 -6.93 -12.01
C ILE A 82 -31.30 -5.63 -12.08
N LYS A 83 -31.96 -5.27 -10.98
CA LYS A 83 -32.69 -4.01 -10.78
C LYS A 83 -32.22 -3.24 -9.56
N SER A 84 -31.70 -3.94 -8.55
CA SER A 84 -31.21 -3.36 -7.29
C SER A 84 -29.71 -3.66 -7.14
N VAL A 85 -28.90 -2.61 -6.97
CA VAL A 85 -27.43 -2.71 -6.84
C VAL A 85 -26.97 -2.03 -5.58
N LEU A 86 -26.23 -2.74 -4.76
CA LEU A 86 -25.47 -2.18 -3.65
C LEU A 86 -24.01 -2.00 -4.06
N LEU A 87 -23.52 -0.78 -4.01
CA LEU A 87 -22.11 -0.45 -4.16
C LEU A 87 -21.48 -0.21 -2.79
N LEU A 88 -20.50 -1.02 -2.43
CA LEU A 88 -19.69 -0.87 -1.22
C LEU A 88 -18.34 -0.23 -1.55
N VAL A 89 -18.05 0.90 -0.87
CA VAL A 89 -16.82 1.66 -1.06
C VAL A 89 -16.10 1.91 0.27
N ASN A 90 -14.82 2.27 0.24
CA ASN A 90 -14.08 2.56 1.47
C ASN A 90 -14.40 3.95 2.02
N GLU A 91 -14.56 4.95 1.15
CA GLU A 91 -14.77 6.37 1.51
C GLU A 91 -15.88 6.98 0.67
N VAL A 92 -16.55 8.02 1.20
CA VAL A 92 -17.66 8.71 0.50
C VAL A 92 -17.21 9.32 -0.83
N GLY A 93 -15.98 9.83 -0.91
CA GLY A 93 -15.41 10.38 -2.15
C GLY A 93 -15.31 9.36 -3.28
N HIS A 94 -15.18 8.08 -2.95
CA HIS A 94 -15.19 7.00 -3.96
C HIS A 94 -16.57 6.83 -4.60
N GLY A 95 -17.65 7.03 -3.84
CA GLY A 95 -19.01 6.99 -4.34
C GLY A 95 -19.24 7.98 -5.48
N LYS A 96 -18.79 9.23 -5.33
CA LYS A 96 -18.89 10.26 -6.38
C LYS A 96 -18.18 9.88 -7.68
N ASN A 97 -17.01 9.23 -7.59
CA ASN A 97 -16.32 8.74 -8.78
C ASN A 97 -17.12 7.63 -9.48
N TRP A 98 -17.84 6.80 -8.71
CA TRP A 98 -18.69 5.78 -9.27
C TRP A 98 -19.94 6.36 -9.94
N GLU A 99 -20.51 7.44 -9.44
CA GLU A 99 -21.61 8.17 -10.10
C GLU A 99 -21.23 8.55 -11.53
N VAL A 100 -20.04 9.15 -11.71
CA VAL A 100 -19.50 9.49 -13.05
C VAL A 100 -19.28 8.24 -13.93
N GLU A 101 -18.82 7.13 -13.34
CA GLU A 101 -18.64 5.88 -14.09
C GLU A 101 -19.99 5.26 -14.47
N PHE A 102 -21.02 5.33 -13.62
CA PHE A 102 -22.38 4.91 -13.93
C PHE A 102 -22.98 5.73 -15.07
N GLU A 103 -22.93 7.06 -15.00
CA GLU A 103 -23.38 7.95 -16.07
C GLU A 103 -22.73 7.59 -17.42
N LYS A 104 -21.47 7.23 -17.40
CA LYS A 104 -20.69 6.94 -18.61
C LYS A 104 -20.92 5.55 -19.19
N PHE A 105 -21.13 4.53 -18.36
CA PHE A 105 -21.09 3.14 -18.81
C PHE A 105 -22.38 2.37 -18.54
N LEU A 106 -23.28 2.82 -17.65
CA LEU A 106 -24.55 2.16 -17.42
C LEU A 106 -25.53 2.45 -18.57
N ARG A 107 -25.95 1.40 -19.24
CA ARG A 107 -26.87 1.48 -20.40
C ARG A 107 -28.26 0.97 -20.08
N LYS A 108 -28.42 0.26 -18.96
CA LYS A 108 -29.64 -0.36 -18.54
C LYS A 108 -30.49 0.63 -17.74
N GLU A 109 -31.75 0.80 -18.15
CA GLU A 109 -32.70 1.66 -17.45
C GLU A 109 -33.38 0.94 -16.27
N GLY A 110 -33.89 1.71 -15.30
CA GLY A 110 -34.64 1.18 -14.16
C GLY A 110 -33.80 0.40 -13.14
N VAL A 111 -32.47 0.68 -13.07
CA VAL A 111 -31.58 0.11 -12.06
C VAL A 111 -31.41 1.10 -10.92
N GLU A 112 -31.76 0.68 -9.72
CA GLU A 112 -31.56 1.45 -8.49
C GLU A 112 -30.19 1.10 -7.90
N CYS A 113 -29.34 2.12 -7.68
CA CYS A 113 -28.01 1.94 -7.13
C CYS A 113 -27.89 2.65 -5.78
N GLU A 114 -27.72 1.89 -4.69
CA GLU A 114 -27.40 2.42 -3.36
C GLU A 114 -25.88 2.35 -3.13
N THR A 115 -25.29 3.43 -2.61
CA THR A 115 -23.84 3.47 -2.27
C THR A 115 -23.64 3.59 -0.77
N TYR A 116 -22.86 2.67 -0.19
CA TYR A 116 -22.52 2.67 1.23
C TYR A 116 -21.02 2.49 1.45
N CYS A 117 -20.51 3.11 2.52
CA CYS A 117 -19.15 2.83 2.97
C CYS A 117 -19.11 1.54 3.79
N TYR A 118 -18.00 0.79 3.72
CA TYR A 118 -17.81 -0.43 4.49
C TYR A 118 -18.05 -0.29 6.00
N HIS A 119 -17.69 0.86 6.59
CA HIS A 119 -17.91 1.10 8.02
C HIS A 119 -19.40 1.25 8.42
N SER A 120 -20.26 1.58 7.46
CA SER A 120 -21.70 1.77 7.65
C SER A 120 -22.53 0.55 7.20
N MET A 121 -21.88 -0.49 6.69
CA MET A 121 -22.53 -1.68 6.10
C MET A 121 -23.44 -2.41 7.09
N HIS A 122 -23.12 -2.38 8.39
CA HIS A 122 -23.94 -2.98 9.45
C HIS A 122 -25.38 -2.43 9.50
N LYS A 123 -25.63 -1.24 8.95
CA LYS A 123 -26.97 -0.63 8.86
C LYS A 123 -27.87 -1.30 7.82
N LEU A 124 -27.28 -2.15 6.98
CA LEU A 124 -27.96 -2.85 5.89
C LEU A 124 -28.31 -4.30 6.24
N ALA A 125 -28.16 -4.69 7.51
CA ALA A 125 -28.46 -6.05 7.97
C ALA A 125 -29.86 -6.50 7.53
N GLY A 126 -29.96 -7.67 6.90
CA GLY A 126 -31.22 -8.24 6.41
C GLY A 126 -31.72 -7.68 5.08
N LYS A 127 -31.08 -6.66 4.50
CA LYS A 127 -31.40 -6.21 3.15
C LYS A 127 -30.93 -7.21 2.09
N GLU A 128 -31.65 -7.27 1.00
CA GLU A 128 -31.36 -8.12 -0.16
C GLU A 128 -31.24 -7.28 -1.43
N TYR A 129 -30.26 -7.60 -2.25
CA TYR A 129 -29.97 -6.92 -3.51
C TYR A 129 -29.81 -7.94 -4.63
N ASP A 130 -30.09 -7.54 -5.86
CA ASP A 130 -29.78 -8.40 -7.01
C ASP A 130 -28.28 -8.53 -7.19
N LEU A 131 -27.54 -7.41 -7.04
CA LEU A 131 -26.08 -7.37 -7.17
C LEU A 131 -25.44 -6.57 -6.04
N ILE A 132 -24.37 -7.11 -5.46
CA ILE A 132 -23.44 -6.36 -4.62
C ILE A 132 -22.12 -6.17 -5.38
N ILE A 133 -21.68 -4.92 -5.51
CA ILE A 133 -20.34 -4.56 -6.00
C ILE A 133 -19.52 -4.10 -4.79
N ALA A 134 -18.45 -4.81 -4.47
CA ALA A 134 -17.54 -4.49 -3.37
C ALA A 134 -16.22 -3.94 -3.95
N ASP A 135 -16.07 -2.61 -3.98
CA ASP A 135 -14.86 -1.96 -4.49
C ASP A 135 -13.76 -1.98 -3.44
N GLU A 136 -12.52 -2.26 -3.89
CA GLU A 136 -11.37 -2.53 -3.03
C GLU A 136 -11.67 -3.56 -1.93
N ALA A 137 -12.14 -4.73 -2.36
CA ALA A 137 -12.68 -5.81 -1.52
C ALA A 137 -11.73 -6.31 -0.41
N HIS A 138 -10.45 -5.95 -0.45
CA HIS A 138 -9.52 -6.22 0.64
C HIS A 138 -9.90 -5.51 1.96
N HIS A 139 -10.76 -4.50 1.92
CA HIS A 139 -11.31 -3.87 3.12
C HIS A 139 -12.31 -4.74 3.89
N LEU A 140 -12.82 -5.80 3.28
CA LEU A 140 -13.72 -6.77 3.95
C LEU A 140 -13.01 -7.68 4.97
N VAL A 141 -11.66 -7.64 5.02
CA VAL A 141 -10.87 -8.58 5.84
C VAL A 141 -10.97 -8.35 7.35
N SER A 142 -11.42 -7.18 7.82
CA SER A 142 -11.59 -6.92 9.27
C SER A 142 -12.81 -7.66 9.84
N ASP A 143 -12.70 -8.19 11.07
CA ASP A 143 -13.74 -9.06 11.66
C ASP A 143 -15.14 -8.45 11.69
N LYS A 144 -15.26 -7.19 12.11
CA LYS A 144 -16.56 -6.48 12.11
C LYS A 144 -17.19 -6.32 10.71
N ARG A 145 -16.35 -6.18 9.68
CA ARG A 145 -16.83 -6.05 8.29
C ARG A 145 -17.19 -7.42 7.70
N LYS A 146 -16.50 -8.48 8.11
CA LYS A 146 -16.83 -9.86 7.72
C LYS A 146 -18.23 -10.22 8.16
N GLU A 147 -18.55 -10.04 9.44
CA GLU A 147 -19.87 -10.34 10.00
C GLU A 147 -20.97 -9.56 9.27
N ALA A 148 -20.80 -8.24 9.15
CA ALA A 148 -21.77 -7.40 8.48
C ALA A 148 -21.96 -7.75 6.99
N PHE A 149 -20.90 -8.22 6.29
CA PHE A 149 -21.02 -8.66 4.90
C PHE A 149 -21.74 -10.01 4.76
N MET A 150 -21.57 -10.91 5.72
CA MET A 150 -22.27 -12.20 5.72
C MET A 150 -23.80 -12.05 5.89
N ASP A 151 -24.24 -11.00 6.59
CA ASP A 151 -25.66 -10.70 6.78
C ASP A 151 -26.33 -10.11 5.52
N LEU A 152 -25.52 -9.69 4.52
CA LEU A 152 -26.03 -9.17 3.26
C LEU A 152 -26.32 -10.30 2.26
N LYS A 153 -27.54 -10.29 1.75
CA LYS A 153 -27.98 -11.24 0.73
C LYS A 153 -27.87 -10.64 -0.66
N SER A 154 -27.42 -11.44 -1.62
CA SER A 154 -27.42 -11.05 -3.04
C SER A 154 -27.41 -12.27 -3.95
N THR A 155 -28.09 -12.13 -5.10
CA THR A 155 -28.04 -13.14 -6.16
C THR A 155 -26.66 -13.13 -6.85
N TYR A 156 -26.14 -11.95 -7.10
CA TYR A 156 -24.83 -11.75 -7.74
C TYR A 156 -23.90 -10.94 -6.83
N THR A 157 -22.60 -11.21 -6.92
CA THR A 157 -21.58 -10.42 -6.21
C THR A 157 -20.36 -10.21 -7.10
N VAL A 158 -19.89 -8.97 -7.20
CA VAL A 158 -18.65 -8.62 -7.88
C VAL A 158 -17.69 -7.99 -6.88
N PHE A 159 -16.58 -8.66 -6.64
CA PHE A 159 -15.47 -8.13 -5.85
C PHE A 159 -14.44 -7.48 -6.77
N LEU A 160 -14.02 -6.26 -6.46
CA LEU A 160 -12.99 -5.54 -7.19
C LEU A 160 -11.79 -5.32 -6.28
N SER A 161 -10.60 -5.58 -6.80
CA SER A 161 -9.36 -5.20 -6.11
C SER A 161 -8.19 -5.16 -7.10
N ALA A 162 -7.22 -4.30 -6.84
CA ALA A 162 -5.97 -4.29 -7.60
C ALA A 162 -5.02 -5.41 -7.17
N THR A 163 -5.05 -5.79 -5.90
CA THR A 163 -4.16 -6.79 -5.32
C THR A 163 -4.82 -7.46 -4.12
N LEU A 164 -4.96 -8.76 -4.20
CA LEU A 164 -5.40 -9.59 -3.07
C LEU A 164 -4.34 -10.64 -2.78
N LYS A 165 -4.10 -10.88 -1.49
CA LYS A 165 -3.31 -12.00 -1.01
C LYS A 165 -4.14 -13.28 -1.07
N GLU A 166 -3.49 -14.43 -1.02
CA GLU A 166 -4.19 -15.72 -1.09
C GLU A 166 -5.14 -15.94 0.10
N ASP A 167 -4.75 -15.49 1.30
CA ASP A 167 -5.60 -15.53 2.50
C ASP A 167 -6.85 -14.64 2.36
N GLU A 168 -6.70 -13.45 1.76
CA GLU A 168 -7.83 -12.56 1.46
C GLU A 168 -8.78 -13.19 0.43
N ILE A 169 -8.24 -13.87 -0.59
CA ILE A 169 -9.06 -14.58 -1.60
C ILE A 169 -9.80 -15.76 -0.97
N LEU A 170 -9.15 -16.51 -0.08
CA LEU A 170 -9.81 -17.59 0.66
C LEU A 170 -10.98 -17.08 1.50
N LEU A 171 -10.84 -15.91 2.12
CA LEU A 171 -11.92 -15.27 2.83
C LEU A 171 -13.09 -14.89 1.91
N LEU A 172 -12.82 -14.30 0.74
CA LEU A 172 -13.86 -13.97 -0.23
C LEU A 172 -14.58 -15.24 -0.73
N LYS A 173 -13.87 -16.36 -0.89
CA LYS A 173 -14.46 -17.67 -1.20
C LYS A 173 -15.33 -18.21 -0.06
N HIS A 174 -14.98 -17.91 1.19
CA HIS A 174 -15.82 -18.25 2.33
C HIS A 174 -17.17 -17.50 2.29
N PHE A 175 -17.16 -16.22 1.90
CA PHE A 175 -18.39 -15.45 1.72
C PHE A 175 -19.23 -15.93 0.53
N ARG A 176 -18.56 -16.34 -0.56
CA ARG A 176 -19.19 -16.76 -1.82
C ARG A 176 -18.42 -17.98 -2.36
N PRO A 177 -18.84 -19.23 -1.99
CA PRO A 177 -18.09 -20.46 -2.29
C PRO A 177 -17.79 -20.69 -3.78
N GLU A 178 -18.72 -20.30 -4.66
CA GLU A 178 -18.59 -20.46 -6.12
C GLU A 178 -17.84 -19.31 -6.80
N LEU A 179 -17.04 -18.55 -6.05
CA LEU A 179 -16.32 -17.36 -6.54
C LEU A 179 -15.39 -17.70 -7.70
N GLN A 180 -15.71 -17.18 -8.89
CA GLN A 180 -14.85 -17.21 -10.06
C GLN A 180 -13.86 -16.04 -10.06
N LYS A 181 -12.63 -16.25 -10.55
CA LYS A 181 -11.56 -15.24 -10.50
C LYS A 181 -11.04 -14.89 -11.88
N LEU A 182 -11.10 -13.62 -12.22
CA LEU A 182 -10.37 -13.02 -13.33
C LEU A 182 -9.20 -12.20 -12.79
N LYS A 183 -7.97 -12.54 -13.16
CA LYS A 183 -6.75 -11.87 -12.67
C LYS A 183 -5.88 -11.40 -13.83
N VAL A 184 -5.46 -10.13 -13.76
CA VAL A 184 -4.40 -9.57 -14.60
C VAL A 184 -3.38 -8.87 -13.71
N THR A 185 -2.12 -9.17 -13.92
CA THR A 185 -1.03 -8.47 -13.22
C THR A 185 -0.73 -7.12 -13.89
N LEU A 186 -0.15 -6.17 -13.13
CA LEU A 186 0.29 -4.89 -13.69
C LEU A 186 1.21 -5.10 -14.90
N ARG A 187 2.16 -6.04 -14.77
CA ARG A 187 3.09 -6.43 -15.83
C ARG A 187 2.36 -6.87 -17.11
N ASN A 188 1.32 -7.70 -16.98
CA ASN A 188 0.57 -8.21 -18.12
C ASN A 188 -0.29 -7.13 -18.78
N ALA A 189 -0.87 -6.22 -17.99
CA ALA A 189 -1.60 -5.07 -18.51
C ALA A 189 -0.70 -4.13 -19.33
N ILE A 190 0.53 -3.89 -18.85
CA ILE A 190 1.53 -3.09 -19.58
C ILE A 190 2.00 -3.82 -20.85
N LYS A 191 2.27 -5.12 -20.79
CA LYS A 191 2.65 -5.92 -21.98
C LYS A 191 1.56 -5.97 -23.03
N ALA A 192 0.30 -5.96 -22.61
CA ALA A 192 -0.85 -5.93 -23.52
C ALA A 192 -1.15 -4.53 -24.09
N GLY A 193 -0.41 -3.49 -23.69
CA GLY A 193 -0.65 -2.12 -24.12
C GLY A 193 -1.91 -1.48 -23.50
N VAL A 194 -2.54 -2.13 -22.52
CA VAL A 194 -3.71 -1.57 -21.80
C VAL A 194 -3.31 -0.42 -20.89
N LEU A 195 -2.15 -0.56 -20.27
CA LEU A 195 -1.50 0.48 -19.49
C LEU A 195 -0.22 0.94 -20.19
N PRO A 196 0.09 2.22 -20.16
CA PRO A 196 1.29 2.75 -20.76
C PRO A 196 2.53 2.20 -20.03
N LYS A 197 3.63 2.15 -20.74
CA LYS A 197 4.90 1.69 -20.22
C LYS A 197 5.61 2.85 -19.51
N PRO A 198 5.81 2.82 -18.17
CA PRO A 198 6.50 3.89 -17.48
C PRO A 198 8.00 3.88 -17.77
N GLU A 199 8.58 5.06 -17.81
CA GLU A 199 10.01 5.26 -17.61
C GLU A 199 10.27 5.33 -16.10
N ILE A 200 11.27 4.59 -15.60
CA ILE A 200 11.58 4.52 -14.17
C ILE A 200 12.98 5.08 -13.92
N TRP A 201 13.06 6.05 -13.04
CA TRP A 201 14.32 6.62 -12.57
C TRP A 201 14.49 6.32 -11.09
N VAL A 202 15.54 5.56 -10.75
CA VAL A 202 15.93 5.29 -9.37
C VAL A 202 17.04 6.23 -8.98
N MET A 203 16.76 7.10 -8.02
CA MET A 203 17.73 8.04 -7.49
C MET A 203 18.33 7.49 -6.19
N HIS A 204 19.56 7.04 -6.28
CA HIS A 204 20.31 6.50 -5.16
C HIS A 204 20.93 7.61 -4.32
N SER A 205 20.96 7.37 -3.00
CA SER A 205 21.65 8.23 -2.06
C SER A 205 22.16 7.41 -0.88
N ARG A 206 23.08 7.97 -0.10
CA ARG A 206 23.60 7.33 1.12
C ARG A 206 23.26 8.17 2.32
N LEU A 207 23.14 7.51 3.48
CA LEU A 207 23.04 8.18 4.76
C LEU A 207 24.34 8.92 5.06
N ASP A 208 24.24 10.14 5.55
CA ASP A 208 25.40 10.87 6.03
C ASP A 208 25.93 10.21 7.31
N ASN A 209 27.25 9.97 7.32
CA ASN A 209 27.97 9.42 8.47
C ASN A 209 29.05 10.38 9.02
N LYS A 210 29.02 11.65 8.60
CA LYS A 210 30.03 12.64 8.97
C LYS A 210 29.48 13.74 9.87
N VAL A 211 28.24 14.19 9.59
CA VAL A 211 27.62 15.33 10.29
C VAL A 211 26.55 14.83 11.24
N ALA A 212 26.63 15.24 12.50
CA ALA A 212 25.64 14.94 13.53
C ALA A 212 24.45 15.88 13.42
N ASN A 213 23.55 15.62 12.47
CA ASN A 213 22.35 16.41 12.17
C ASN A 213 21.05 15.76 12.66
N GLN A 214 21.15 14.63 13.36
CA GLN A 214 20.02 13.91 13.93
C GLN A 214 20.11 13.85 15.45
N VAL A 215 18.97 13.62 16.13
CA VAL A 215 18.90 13.51 17.58
C VAL A 215 18.11 12.26 17.98
N ILE A 216 18.73 11.40 18.77
CA ILE A 216 18.08 10.26 19.41
C ILE A 216 17.65 10.66 20.82
N LYS A 217 16.37 10.45 21.12
CA LYS A 217 15.82 10.60 22.47
C LYS A 217 15.79 9.23 23.16
N VAL A 218 16.55 9.07 24.21
CA VAL A 218 16.59 7.83 25.00
C VAL A 218 15.96 8.09 26.36
N VAL A 219 14.99 7.25 26.74
CA VAL A 219 14.41 7.28 28.08
C VAL A 219 15.40 6.66 29.03
N ARG A 220 15.84 7.41 30.02
CA ARG A 220 16.78 6.94 31.06
C ARG A 220 16.03 6.18 32.14
N ASP A 221 16.54 4.99 32.51
CA ASP A 221 16.19 4.32 33.76
C ASP A 221 16.99 4.98 34.87
N PRO A 222 16.36 5.64 35.86
CA PRO A 222 17.08 6.35 36.92
C PRO A 222 17.90 5.42 37.81
N ASN A 223 17.57 4.12 37.81
CA ASN A 223 18.25 3.12 38.66
C ASN A 223 19.42 2.42 37.95
N LYS A 224 19.69 2.75 36.72
CA LYS A 224 20.78 2.14 35.92
C LYS A 224 21.79 3.19 35.48
N PRO A 225 23.11 2.87 35.54
CA PRO A 225 24.10 3.75 34.96
C PRO A 225 23.84 3.92 33.47
N PHE A 226 23.84 5.16 33.00
CA PHE A 226 23.69 5.45 31.58
C PHE A 226 25.03 5.16 30.89
N THR A 227 25.00 4.17 29.99
CA THR A 227 26.13 3.85 29.11
C THR A 227 25.77 4.13 27.67
N VAL A 228 26.58 4.93 26.97
CA VAL A 228 26.48 5.07 25.53
C VAL A 228 26.98 3.77 24.91
N LYS A 229 26.15 3.14 24.01
CA LYS A 229 26.57 1.93 23.33
C LYS A 229 27.91 2.15 22.61
N ALA A 230 28.80 1.16 22.68
CA ALA A 230 30.01 1.16 21.86
C ALA A 230 29.66 1.32 20.39
N GLY A 231 30.28 2.29 19.72
CA GLY A 231 30.00 2.63 18.33
C GLY A 231 29.47 4.05 18.11
N TYR A 232 28.90 4.69 19.12
CA TYR A 232 28.63 6.12 19.05
C TYR A 232 29.91 6.90 19.33
N ASP A 233 30.29 7.74 18.40
CA ASP A 233 31.41 8.66 18.64
C ASP A 233 31.00 9.68 19.71
N LYS A 234 31.76 9.73 20.83
CA LYS A 234 31.49 10.63 21.95
C LYS A 234 31.38 12.11 21.56
N ARG A 235 31.87 12.50 20.39
CA ARG A 235 31.76 13.85 19.84
C ARG A 235 30.33 14.19 19.38
N PHE A 236 29.50 13.22 19.16
CA PHE A 236 28.15 13.38 18.61
C PHE A 236 27.02 13.20 19.63
N TYR A 237 27.32 13.05 20.92
CA TYR A 237 26.25 13.01 21.90
C TYR A 237 26.26 14.25 22.79
N TRP A 238 25.05 14.68 23.11
CA TRP A 238 24.77 15.74 24.05
C TRP A 238 23.81 15.21 25.12
N ILE A 239 24.14 15.47 26.40
CA ILE A 239 23.33 15.04 27.55
C ILE A 239 22.66 16.29 28.11
N SER A 240 21.34 16.28 28.15
CA SER A 240 20.58 17.33 28.82
C SER A 240 20.94 17.32 30.32
N LYS A 241 21.38 18.48 30.85
CA LYS A 241 21.76 18.66 32.25
C LYS A 241 20.56 18.88 33.18
N GLU A 242 19.33 18.70 32.73
CA GLU A 242 18.17 18.80 33.60
C GLU A 242 18.27 17.74 34.71
N HIS A 243 18.27 18.20 35.96
CA HIS A 243 18.47 17.38 37.17
C HIS A 243 17.28 16.49 37.52
N ASN A 244 16.39 16.20 36.58
CA ASN A 244 15.28 15.31 36.79
C ASN A 244 15.74 13.85 36.60
N PRO A 245 15.60 12.95 37.58
CA PRO A 245 16.00 11.54 37.49
C PRO A 245 15.25 10.79 36.34
N SER A 246 14.12 11.30 35.93
CA SER A 246 13.36 10.81 34.74
C SER A 246 13.69 11.54 33.43
N ALA A 247 14.72 12.41 33.43
CA ALA A 247 15.08 13.21 32.26
C ALA A 247 15.48 12.31 31.08
N ASN A 248 14.96 12.66 29.90
CA ASN A 248 15.36 12.02 28.66
C ASN A 248 16.78 12.47 28.30
N VAL A 249 17.58 11.53 27.83
CA VAL A 249 18.90 11.82 27.27
C VAL A 249 18.76 12.05 25.80
N LEU A 250 19.23 13.21 25.32
CA LEU A 250 19.30 13.55 23.90
C LEU A 250 20.71 13.25 23.39
N ILE A 251 20.82 12.44 22.35
CA ILE A 251 22.09 12.06 21.74
C ILE A 251 22.12 12.60 20.33
N SER A 252 23.04 13.53 20.05
CA SER A 252 23.31 13.99 18.71
C SER A 252 24.05 12.91 17.92
N CYS A 253 23.61 12.61 16.72
CA CYS A 253 24.15 11.53 15.92
C CYS A 253 24.05 11.81 14.41
N THR A 254 24.77 11.04 13.61
CA THR A 254 24.67 11.09 12.16
C THR A 254 23.39 10.38 11.66
N GLU A 255 23.00 10.62 10.39
CA GLU A 255 21.89 9.89 9.78
C GLU A 255 22.10 8.37 9.85
N ARG A 256 23.32 7.89 9.63
CA ARG A 256 23.65 6.46 9.68
C ARG A 256 23.47 5.90 11.09
N GLN A 257 23.98 6.58 12.11
CA GLN A 257 23.84 6.16 13.51
C GLN A 257 22.38 6.16 13.94
N TYR A 258 21.61 7.16 13.49
CA TYR A 258 20.17 7.22 13.76
C TYR A 258 19.42 6.04 13.15
N TYR A 259 19.70 5.74 11.89
CA TYR A 259 19.11 4.59 11.22
C TYR A 259 19.46 3.26 11.91
N ASP A 260 20.73 3.06 12.27
CA ASP A 260 21.18 1.84 12.96
C ASP A 260 20.51 1.68 14.33
N TYR A 261 20.30 2.79 15.05
CA TYR A 261 19.55 2.77 16.30
C TYR A 261 18.08 2.32 16.09
N ILE A 262 17.41 2.87 15.10
CA ILE A 262 16.02 2.50 14.79
C ILE A 262 15.93 1.05 14.29
N GLU A 263 16.85 0.60 13.45
CA GLU A 263 16.90 -0.78 12.97
C GLU A 263 17.10 -1.77 14.15
N SER A 264 17.92 -1.39 15.15
CA SER A 264 18.06 -2.19 16.37
C SER A 264 16.76 -2.29 17.17
N ARG A 265 15.95 -1.21 17.22
CA ARG A 265 14.63 -1.22 17.85
C ARG A 265 13.64 -2.11 17.09
N VAL A 266 13.64 -2.05 15.76
CA VAL A 266 12.80 -2.92 14.92
C VAL A 266 13.15 -4.39 15.13
N SER A 267 14.46 -4.72 15.17
CA SER A 267 14.92 -6.09 15.43
C SER A 267 14.50 -6.59 16.81
N TRP A 268 14.68 -5.76 17.84
CA TRP A 268 14.25 -6.09 19.21
C TRP A 268 12.72 -6.31 19.29
N ALA A 269 11.94 -5.42 18.68
CA ALA A 269 10.49 -5.52 18.68
C ALA A 269 10.01 -6.76 17.93
N LYS A 270 10.70 -7.12 16.84
CA LYS A 270 10.43 -8.34 16.07
C LYS A 270 10.71 -9.59 16.91
N ASP A 271 11.87 -9.64 17.57
CA ASP A 271 12.21 -10.77 18.43
C ASP A 271 11.21 -10.92 19.59
N MET A 272 10.73 -9.81 20.15
CA MET A 272 9.68 -9.82 21.16
C MET A 272 8.37 -10.39 20.60
N TYR A 273 7.97 -9.98 19.40
CA TYR A 273 6.76 -10.51 18.73
C TYR A 273 6.92 -11.99 18.42
N ASP A 274 8.05 -12.42 17.85
CA ASP A 274 8.31 -13.82 17.49
C ASP A 274 8.30 -14.75 18.74
N LYS A 275 8.68 -14.22 19.92
CA LYS A 275 8.68 -14.97 21.18
C LYS A 275 7.32 -15.01 21.89
N GLN A 276 6.61 -13.90 21.89
CA GLN A 276 5.38 -13.74 22.68
C GLN A 276 4.10 -14.02 21.90
N GLY A 277 4.07 -13.71 20.59
CA GLY A 277 2.90 -13.88 19.71
C GLY A 277 1.66 -13.07 20.10
N THR A 278 1.80 -12.10 21.04
CA THR A 278 0.68 -11.31 21.56
C THR A 278 0.34 -10.15 20.62
N GLU A 279 -0.91 -9.67 20.67
CA GLU A 279 -1.32 -8.48 19.89
C GLU A 279 -0.54 -7.22 20.35
N TYR A 280 -0.20 -7.12 21.62
CA TYR A 280 0.66 -6.05 22.14
C TYR A 280 2.06 -6.07 21.50
N SER A 281 2.74 -7.22 21.50
CA SER A 281 4.07 -7.34 20.90
C SER A 281 4.06 -7.10 19.39
N LYS A 282 2.99 -7.51 18.71
CA LYS A 282 2.74 -7.21 17.30
C LYS A 282 2.60 -5.70 17.08
N GLN A 283 1.83 -4.99 17.92
CA GLN A 283 1.66 -3.54 17.81
C GLN A 283 2.98 -2.80 18.04
N VAL A 284 3.80 -3.23 19.00
CA VAL A 284 5.14 -2.67 19.24
C VAL A 284 6.03 -2.82 18.01
N TYR A 285 6.02 -4.00 17.39
CA TYR A 285 6.77 -4.25 16.16
C TYR A 285 6.30 -3.38 14.99
N LEU A 286 4.99 -3.27 14.79
CA LEU A 286 4.41 -2.43 13.73
C LEU A 286 4.77 -0.95 13.94
N ASN A 287 4.69 -0.45 15.17
CA ASN A 287 5.06 0.93 15.49
C ASN A 287 6.54 1.20 15.20
N ALA A 288 7.43 0.29 15.56
CA ALA A 288 8.86 0.41 15.26
C ALA A 288 9.12 0.44 13.72
N CYS A 289 8.38 -0.34 12.94
CA CYS A 289 8.45 -0.31 11.48
C CYS A 289 7.95 1.04 10.89
N ILE A 290 6.89 1.61 11.49
CA ILE A 290 6.36 2.92 11.10
C ILE A 290 7.38 4.02 11.41
N ASP A 291 8.01 4.00 12.59
CA ASP A 291 9.05 4.95 12.98
C ASP A 291 10.23 4.91 11.99
N ARG A 292 10.71 3.71 11.63
CA ARG A 292 11.75 3.54 10.60
C ARG A 292 11.35 4.16 9.27
N LYS A 293 10.12 3.92 8.83
CA LYS A 293 9.59 4.49 7.58
C LYS A 293 9.57 6.02 7.61
N LYS A 294 9.13 6.62 8.72
CA LYS A 294 9.11 8.08 8.89
C LYS A 294 10.50 8.68 8.80
N ILE A 295 11.45 8.12 9.52
CA ILE A 295 12.84 8.60 9.56
C ILE A 295 13.49 8.55 8.17
N LEU A 296 13.37 7.42 7.46
CA LEU A 296 13.86 7.32 6.08
C LEU A 296 13.21 8.35 5.16
N GLY A 297 11.92 8.64 5.39
CA GLY A 297 11.21 9.68 4.67
C GLY A 297 11.74 11.08 4.98
N GLU A 298 11.91 11.42 6.24
CA GLU A 298 12.41 12.73 6.70
C GLU A 298 13.80 13.05 6.17
N ILE A 299 14.71 12.06 6.19
CA ILE A 299 16.06 12.19 5.61
C ILE A 299 16.01 12.52 4.11
N LYS A 300 14.99 12.07 3.39
CA LYS A 300 14.82 12.34 1.96
C LYS A 300 14.25 13.72 1.64
N THR A 301 13.78 14.50 2.62
CA THR A 301 13.01 15.74 2.37
C THR A 301 13.76 16.74 1.50
N SER A 302 15.04 16.99 1.76
CA SER A 302 15.86 17.88 0.93
C SER A 302 16.00 17.40 -0.51
N ARG A 303 16.13 16.08 -0.70
CA ARG A 303 16.24 15.45 -2.02
C ARG A 303 14.91 15.53 -2.77
N ILE A 304 13.78 15.33 -2.09
CA ILE A 304 12.44 15.51 -2.67
C ILE A 304 12.31 16.93 -3.18
N LYS A 305 12.66 17.94 -2.37
CA LYS A 305 12.60 19.33 -2.75
C LYS A 305 13.41 19.60 -4.04
N ASN A 306 14.66 19.15 -4.09
CA ASN A 306 15.50 19.32 -5.27
C ASN A 306 14.92 18.67 -6.53
N ILE A 307 14.27 17.52 -6.40
CA ILE A 307 13.65 16.81 -7.52
C ILE A 307 12.40 17.53 -7.97
N THR A 308 11.52 17.91 -7.05
CA THR A 308 10.28 18.62 -7.36
C THR A 308 10.55 20.00 -7.96
N ASP A 309 11.58 20.71 -7.51
CA ASP A 309 12.01 21.99 -8.12
C ASP A 309 12.47 21.79 -9.58
N ARG A 310 13.18 20.70 -9.89
CA ARG A 310 13.55 20.38 -11.28
C ARG A 310 12.34 19.98 -12.14
N ILE A 311 11.33 19.34 -11.56
CA ILE A 311 10.10 18.96 -12.27
C ILE A 311 9.30 20.24 -12.57
N ARG A 312 9.14 21.14 -11.58
CA ARG A 312 8.50 22.48 -11.76
C ARG A 312 9.18 23.31 -12.84
N ALA A 313 10.52 23.36 -12.83
CA ALA A 313 11.28 24.08 -13.83
C ALA A 313 11.07 23.56 -15.28
N LYS A 314 10.59 22.33 -15.44
CA LYS A 314 10.21 21.73 -16.73
C LYS A 314 8.71 21.88 -17.04
N GLY A 315 7.95 22.58 -16.23
CA GLY A 315 6.51 22.76 -16.39
C GLY A 315 5.71 21.43 -16.38
N LYS A 316 6.16 20.43 -15.61
CA LYS A 316 5.52 19.10 -15.60
C LYS A 316 4.63 18.92 -14.39
N ARG A 317 3.49 18.30 -14.61
CA ARG A 317 2.51 17.97 -13.55
C ARG A 317 2.93 16.69 -12.81
N PHE A 318 2.91 16.73 -11.48
CA PHE A 318 3.39 15.60 -10.69
C PHE A 318 2.60 15.33 -9.40
N VAL A 319 2.68 14.08 -8.95
CA VAL A 319 2.32 13.66 -7.61
C VAL A 319 3.54 13.13 -6.88
N CYS A 320 3.75 13.59 -5.64
CA CYS A 320 4.81 13.10 -4.76
C CYS A 320 4.21 12.34 -3.58
N PHE A 321 4.49 11.03 -3.50
CA PHE A 321 4.08 10.19 -2.37
C PHE A 321 5.13 10.27 -1.27
N VAL A 322 4.76 10.86 -0.15
CA VAL A 322 5.65 11.10 1.00
C VAL A 322 5.29 10.22 2.20
N SER A 323 6.13 10.23 3.24
CA SER A 323 6.06 9.29 4.36
C SER A 323 5.20 9.77 5.53
N SER A 324 5.09 11.09 5.73
CA SER A 324 4.38 11.69 6.87
C SER A 324 3.61 12.95 6.47
N ILE A 325 2.62 13.31 7.30
CA ILE A 325 1.83 14.53 7.14
C ILE A 325 2.73 15.76 7.26
N GLU A 326 3.61 15.75 8.27
CA GLU A 326 4.56 16.81 8.53
C GLU A 326 5.47 17.06 7.33
N GLN A 327 5.90 16.00 6.66
CA GLN A 327 6.71 16.09 5.44
C GLN A 327 5.92 16.67 4.27
N ALA A 328 4.66 16.25 4.08
CA ALA A 328 3.80 16.77 3.01
C ALA A 328 3.57 18.30 3.17
N ASP A 329 3.21 18.72 4.39
CA ASP A 329 2.93 20.11 4.71
C ASP A 329 4.19 20.99 4.64
N ALA A 330 5.34 20.45 5.03
CA ALA A 330 6.62 21.16 4.92
C ALA A 330 7.08 21.37 3.46
N LEU A 331 6.69 20.47 2.55
CA LEU A 331 7.00 20.59 1.12
C LEU A 331 6.07 21.58 0.42
N ASN A 332 4.78 21.45 0.60
CA ASN A 332 3.77 22.44 0.18
C ASN A 332 2.44 22.19 0.90
N HIS A 333 2.13 23.01 1.90
CA HIS A 333 0.91 22.86 2.69
C HIS A 333 -0.36 23.00 1.84
N GLU A 334 -0.40 23.88 0.86
CA GLU A 334 -1.61 24.13 0.05
C GLU A 334 -1.92 22.96 -0.90
N CYS A 335 -0.87 22.27 -1.38
CA CYS A 335 -0.98 21.14 -2.29
C CYS A 335 -0.82 19.78 -1.58
N SER A 336 -0.83 19.74 -0.23
CA SER A 336 -0.74 18.49 0.53
C SER A 336 -2.09 17.82 0.68
N ILE A 337 -2.13 16.47 0.57
CA ILE A 337 -3.33 15.65 0.74
C ILE A 337 -3.05 14.57 1.79
N HIS A 338 -3.85 14.56 2.86
CA HIS A 338 -3.73 13.61 3.96
C HIS A 338 -5.00 13.54 4.82
N SER A 339 -5.12 12.52 5.69
CA SER A 339 -6.33 12.22 6.47
C SER A 339 -6.79 13.33 7.43
N LYS A 340 -5.89 14.23 7.86
CA LYS A 340 -6.24 15.34 8.76
C LYS A 340 -6.76 16.59 8.03
N LYS A 341 -6.70 16.64 6.70
CA LYS A 341 -7.06 17.79 5.90
C LYS A 341 -8.48 17.68 5.39
N LYS A 342 -9.30 18.72 5.59
CA LYS A 342 -10.73 18.71 5.22
C LYS A 342 -10.98 19.06 3.74
N ASN A 343 -10.09 19.80 3.11
CA ASN A 343 -10.22 20.31 1.74
C ASN A 343 -9.49 19.46 0.68
N ASN A 344 -9.24 18.19 0.98
CA ASN A 344 -8.56 17.28 0.05
C ASN A 344 -9.22 17.23 -1.34
N GLN A 345 -10.56 17.23 -1.38
CA GLN A 345 -11.30 17.19 -2.65
C GLN A 345 -11.04 18.46 -3.48
N ALA A 346 -11.06 19.63 -2.87
CA ALA A 346 -10.79 20.89 -3.57
C ALA A 346 -9.35 20.93 -4.16
N ILE A 347 -8.37 20.39 -3.43
CA ILE A 347 -6.98 20.27 -3.94
C ILE A 347 -6.91 19.34 -5.16
N LEU A 348 -7.62 18.23 -5.11
CA LEU A 348 -7.70 17.30 -6.24
C LEU A 348 -8.40 17.91 -7.45
N ASP A 349 -9.49 18.64 -7.21
CA ASP A 349 -10.23 19.33 -8.26
C ASP A 349 -9.36 20.41 -8.91
N ASN A 350 -8.63 21.20 -8.11
CA ASN A 350 -7.68 22.21 -8.60
C ASN A 350 -6.57 21.55 -9.46
N PHE A 351 -6.02 20.41 -9.03
CA PHE A 351 -5.06 19.67 -9.82
C PHE A 351 -5.69 19.17 -11.12
N ASN A 352 -6.84 18.51 -11.07
CA ASN A 352 -7.48 17.93 -12.24
C ASN A 352 -7.93 19.00 -13.25
N ASN A 353 -8.27 20.21 -12.79
CA ASN A 353 -8.66 21.35 -13.63
C ASN A 353 -7.43 22.18 -14.10
N GLY A 354 -6.21 21.76 -13.78
CA GLY A 354 -4.98 22.46 -14.20
C GLY A 354 -4.71 23.78 -13.48
N GLN A 355 -5.34 24.01 -12.32
CA GLN A 355 -5.08 25.19 -11.47
C GLN A 355 -3.82 25.02 -10.62
N THR A 356 -3.44 23.77 -10.35
CA THR A 356 -2.16 23.40 -9.70
C THR A 356 -1.52 22.24 -10.45
N ASP A 357 -0.17 22.19 -10.47
CA ASP A 357 0.59 21.19 -11.18
C ASP A 357 1.24 20.17 -10.24
N GLU A 358 0.95 20.24 -8.94
CA GLU A 358 1.59 19.39 -7.95
C GLU A 358 0.65 18.94 -6.83
N ILE A 359 0.91 17.73 -6.34
CA ILE A 359 0.29 17.16 -5.15
C ILE A 359 1.35 16.44 -4.31
N PHE A 360 1.32 16.65 -2.98
CA PHE A 360 2.08 15.90 -2.00
C PHE A 360 1.12 15.03 -1.18
N ALA A 361 1.21 13.70 -1.31
CA ALA A 361 0.21 12.79 -0.78
C ALA A 361 0.76 11.86 0.30
N VAL A 362 0.03 11.71 1.40
CA VAL A 362 0.29 10.72 2.46
C VAL A 362 -0.87 9.73 2.52
N GLY A 363 -0.65 8.52 2.03
CA GLY A 363 -1.61 7.41 2.16
C GLY A 363 -2.88 7.51 1.32
N MET A 364 -3.60 8.62 1.37
CA MET A 364 -4.96 8.75 0.83
C MET A 364 -5.11 8.56 -0.69
N LEU A 365 -4.14 9.00 -1.50
CA LEU A 365 -4.22 8.83 -2.96
C LEU A 365 -3.95 7.39 -3.44
N GLN A 366 -3.76 6.45 -2.54
CA GLN A 366 -3.55 5.05 -2.94
C GLN A 366 -4.83 4.42 -3.48
N GLU A 367 -6.01 4.88 -3.04
CA GLU A 367 -7.31 4.32 -3.41
C GLU A 367 -8.29 5.42 -3.85
N GLY A 368 -9.19 5.08 -4.78
CA GLY A 368 -10.41 5.81 -5.11
C GLY A 368 -10.30 7.15 -5.87
N TYR A 369 -9.16 7.81 -5.89
CA TYR A 369 -9.02 9.12 -6.53
C TYR A 369 -8.43 9.03 -7.95
N ASN A 370 -8.94 9.88 -8.83
CA ASN A 370 -8.44 9.99 -10.20
C ASN A 370 -7.53 11.21 -10.32
N LEU A 371 -6.30 11.02 -10.79
CA LEU A 371 -5.39 12.09 -11.18
C LEU A 371 -5.37 12.14 -12.70
N PHE A 372 -5.85 13.24 -13.28
CA PHE A 372 -5.83 13.45 -14.71
C PHE A 372 -4.53 14.14 -15.11
N ASP A 373 -3.97 13.69 -16.22
CA ASP A 373 -2.80 14.26 -16.85
C ASP A 373 -1.58 14.44 -15.93
N CYS A 374 -1.37 13.47 -15.03
CA CYS A 374 -0.22 13.41 -14.14
C CYS A 374 0.96 12.76 -14.87
N GLU A 375 1.96 13.57 -15.24
CA GLU A 375 3.12 13.12 -16.01
C GLU A 375 4.16 12.40 -15.16
N VAL A 376 4.38 12.87 -13.93
CA VAL A 376 5.47 12.40 -13.07
C VAL A 376 4.94 11.93 -11.72
N GLY A 377 5.30 10.71 -11.34
CA GLY A 377 5.11 10.19 -9.99
C GLY A 377 6.43 10.12 -9.24
N VAL A 378 6.56 10.85 -8.14
CA VAL A 378 7.70 10.76 -7.24
C VAL A 378 7.35 9.86 -6.06
N ILE A 379 8.03 8.74 -5.92
CA ILE A 379 7.85 7.81 -4.80
C ILE A 379 9.02 7.98 -3.84
N SER A 380 8.83 8.78 -2.80
CA SER A 380 9.87 8.99 -1.80
C SER A 380 9.98 7.83 -0.84
N GLN A 381 8.87 7.14 -0.60
CA GLN A 381 8.83 6.01 0.32
C GLN A 381 8.12 4.82 -0.32
N LEU A 382 8.85 3.72 -0.43
CA LEU A 382 8.34 2.43 -0.83
C LEU A 382 7.73 1.70 0.38
N ASP A 383 6.71 0.90 0.11
CA ASP A 383 6.07 0.05 1.11
C ASP A 383 6.53 -1.41 0.92
N ALA A 384 6.45 -2.20 1.99
CA ALA A 384 6.81 -3.62 1.96
C ALA A 384 5.91 -4.49 1.07
N GLY A 385 4.73 -3.99 0.68
CA GLY A 385 3.72 -4.75 -0.05
C GLY A 385 3.60 -4.34 -1.51
N GLU A 386 3.37 -5.30 -2.38
CA GLU A 386 3.07 -5.10 -3.80
C GLU A 386 1.91 -4.10 -4.02
N ARG A 387 0.89 -4.15 -3.14
CA ARG A 387 -0.30 -3.30 -3.22
C ARG A 387 0.04 -1.81 -3.27
N GLY A 388 0.85 -1.33 -2.33
CA GLY A 388 1.22 0.08 -2.29
C GLY A 388 1.96 0.55 -3.54
N VAL A 389 2.83 -0.29 -4.10
CA VAL A 389 3.54 0.01 -5.35
C VAL A 389 2.57 0.08 -6.53
N ILE A 390 1.71 -0.93 -6.69
CA ILE A 390 0.73 -1.00 -7.79
C ILE A 390 -0.22 0.20 -7.74
N GLN A 391 -0.67 0.57 -6.56
CA GLN A 391 -1.58 1.70 -6.38
C GLN A 391 -0.89 3.03 -6.72
N LYS A 392 0.31 3.29 -6.19
CA LYS A 392 1.08 4.53 -6.47
C LYS A 392 1.44 4.65 -7.95
N VAL A 393 2.05 3.61 -8.52
CA VAL A 393 2.43 3.58 -9.93
C VAL A 393 1.20 3.67 -10.84
N GLY A 394 0.13 2.95 -10.52
CA GLY A 394 -1.12 2.95 -11.28
C GLY A 394 -1.82 4.32 -11.36
N ARG A 395 -1.53 5.25 -10.42
CA ARG A 395 -2.04 6.64 -10.51
C ARG A 395 -1.33 7.45 -11.59
N VAL A 396 -0.04 7.19 -11.79
CA VAL A 396 0.79 7.87 -12.79
C VAL A 396 0.59 7.24 -14.18
N LEU A 397 0.25 5.95 -14.27
CA LEU A 397 0.04 5.23 -15.52
C LEU A 397 -1.25 5.64 -16.28
N ARG A 398 -1.71 6.86 -16.12
CA ARG A 398 -2.84 7.43 -16.85
C ARG A 398 -2.41 8.42 -17.93
N HIS A 399 -1.15 8.88 -17.86
CA HIS A 399 -0.52 9.70 -18.88
C HIS A 399 0.14 8.80 -19.93
N ASP A 400 0.20 9.23 -21.20
CA ASP A 400 0.75 8.42 -22.30
C ASP A 400 2.22 8.07 -22.14
N LYS A 401 3.00 8.96 -21.51
CA LYS A 401 4.43 8.79 -21.24
C LYS A 401 4.73 9.03 -19.76
N PRO A 402 4.32 8.11 -18.87
CA PRO A 402 4.47 8.29 -17.45
C PRO A 402 5.92 8.13 -17.02
N LEU A 403 6.40 9.08 -16.19
CA LEU A 403 7.70 9.00 -15.53
C LEU A 403 7.51 8.67 -14.05
N VAL A 404 8.18 7.64 -13.57
CA VAL A 404 8.20 7.27 -12.15
C VAL A 404 9.59 7.48 -11.59
N VAL A 405 9.72 8.39 -10.62
CA VAL A 405 10.98 8.65 -9.90
C VAL A 405 10.92 7.99 -8.54
N ILE A 406 11.84 7.09 -8.24
CA ILE A 406 11.92 6.37 -6.96
C ILE A 406 13.18 6.81 -6.22
N LEU A 407 13.02 7.27 -4.97
CA LEU A 407 14.14 7.59 -4.09
C LEU A 407 14.52 6.37 -3.25
N CYS A 408 15.78 5.98 -3.32
CA CYS A 408 16.34 4.85 -2.58
C CYS A 408 17.56 5.32 -1.78
N ILE A 409 17.59 4.98 -0.50
CA ILE A 409 18.80 5.14 0.33
C ILE A 409 19.52 3.81 0.38
N ASP A 410 20.74 3.80 -0.15
CA ASP A 410 21.61 2.61 -0.20
C ASP A 410 21.94 2.10 1.21
N ASN A 411 22.09 0.78 1.35
CA ASN A 411 22.38 0.08 2.60
C ASN A 411 21.32 0.33 3.68
N THR A 412 20.06 0.44 3.27
CA THR A 412 18.90 0.52 4.16
C THR A 412 17.78 -0.41 3.67
N ARG A 413 16.69 -0.47 4.41
CA ARG A 413 15.51 -1.25 4.02
C ARG A 413 14.87 -0.78 2.70
N ASP A 414 15.22 0.40 2.21
CA ASP A 414 14.74 0.90 0.91
C ASP A 414 15.19 0.00 -0.25
N GLU A 415 16.38 -0.61 -0.18
CA GLU A 415 16.86 -1.51 -1.25
C GLU A 415 15.99 -2.75 -1.40
N ASP A 416 15.56 -3.35 -0.27
CA ASP A 416 14.66 -4.51 -0.30
C ASP A 416 13.31 -4.14 -0.91
N PHE A 417 12.79 -2.98 -0.54
CA PHE A 417 11.51 -2.48 -1.06
C PHE A 417 11.62 -2.09 -2.54
N LEU A 418 12.74 -1.49 -2.95
CA LEU A 418 13.01 -1.18 -4.35
C LEU A 418 13.04 -2.45 -5.20
N LYS A 419 13.76 -3.48 -4.75
CA LYS A 419 13.80 -4.77 -5.44
C LYS A 419 12.41 -5.36 -5.62
N SER A 420 11.62 -5.40 -4.56
CA SER A 420 10.24 -5.89 -4.61
C SER A 420 9.36 -5.04 -5.55
N ALA A 421 9.52 -3.71 -5.54
CA ALA A 421 8.77 -2.82 -6.40
C ALA A 421 9.10 -3.03 -7.88
N LEU A 422 10.37 -3.17 -8.23
CA LEU A 422 10.82 -3.44 -9.61
C LEU A 422 10.36 -4.81 -10.10
N GLU A 423 10.31 -5.82 -9.23
CA GLU A 423 9.74 -7.14 -9.56
C GLU A 423 8.27 -7.06 -9.95
N VAL A 424 7.49 -6.23 -9.25
CA VAL A 424 6.05 -6.01 -9.51
C VAL A 424 5.82 -5.29 -10.84
N ILE A 425 6.57 -4.24 -11.11
CA ILE A 425 6.45 -3.46 -12.35
C ILE A 425 6.94 -4.27 -13.55
N GLY A 426 7.99 -5.09 -13.37
CA GLY A 426 8.48 -6.09 -14.33
C GLY A 426 9.67 -5.64 -15.18
N ASP A 427 10.35 -6.62 -15.79
CA ASP A 427 11.61 -6.45 -16.56
C ASP A 427 11.45 -5.71 -17.90
N SER A 428 10.21 -5.40 -18.31
CA SER A 428 9.95 -4.73 -19.61
C SER A 428 10.18 -3.23 -19.57
N GLN A 429 10.62 -2.68 -18.43
CA GLN A 429 10.81 -1.25 -18.22
C GLN A 429 12.26 -0.84 -18.45
N LYS A 430 12.46 0.36 -18.97
CA LYS A 430 13.76 1.01 -18.89
C LYS A 430 13.93 1.58 -17.47
N VAL A 431 14.89 1.05 -16.73
CA VAL A 431 15.22 1.54 -15.39
C VAL A 431 16.56 2.24 -15.46
N TYR A 432 16.57 3.52 -15.09
CA TYR A 432 17.79 4.32 -15.01
C TYR A 432 18.18 4.47 -13.53
N HIS A 433 19.44 4.23 -13.23
CA HIS A 433 20.00 4.44 -11.91
C HIS A 433 20.91 5.67 -11.93
N SER A 434 20.64 6.64 -11.06
CA SER A 434 21.52 7.80 -10.86
C SER A 434 22.03 7.81 -9.42
N ARG A 435 23.28 8.17 -9.24
CA ARG A 435 23.93 8.37 -7.94
C ARG A 435 24.17 9.85 -7.70
#